data_09f3bb9d5a8ddb9523d1bb10f9d0c9bb
#
_entry.id   09f3bb9d5a8ddb9523d1bb10f9d0c9bb
#
_cell.length_a   1.000
_cell.length_b   1.000
_cell.length_c   1.000
_cell.angle_alpha   90.00
_cell.angle_beta   90.00
_cell.angle_gamma   90.00
#
_symmetry.space_group_name_H-M   'P 1'
#
loop_
_entity.id
_entity.type
_entity.pdbx_description
1 polymer ?
#
loop_
_entity_poly.entity_id
_entity_poly.type
_entity_poly.pdbx_seq_one_letter_code
_entity_poly.pdbx_strand_id
1 'polypeptide(L)'
;DERICQFLVAKGRLKETDLVRGRRLHEEDPSGRLIALLTRLGLVSERDMADAVAEVMQLPLLASKDLPEAPPANVQLSVRFLKHHHVVPIGETESEVKLLIADPADHYPLEAIALATGRKVSLSVGLRPDIDDLIERYYGQGRSAMGTIVENLSGDESGGEDDVEHLRDLASEAPVIRLVNLVM
;
A
#
# COMPACT_ATOMS: atom_id res chain seq x y z
N ASP A 1 5.63 -0.74 20.23
CA ASP A 1 6.35 0.56 20.10
C ASP A 1 7.52 0.66 21.05
N GLU A 2 7.36 0.25 22.33
CA GLU A 2 8.38 0.44 23.36
C GLU A 2 9.75 -0.18 23.00
N ARG A 3 9.77 -1.44 22.52
CA ARG A 3 11.02 -2.11 22.12
C ARG A 3 11.71 -1.40 20.94
N ILE A 4 10.94 -0.84 20.02
CA ILE A 4 11.45 -0.08 18.87
C ILE A 4 12.08 1.23 19.37
N CYS A 5 11.39 1.96 20.26
CA CYS A 5 11.91 3.19 20.86
C CYS A 5 13.21 2.94 21.63
N GLN A 6 13.26 1.90 22.46
CA GLN A 6 14.47 1.51 23.19
C GLN A 6 15.63 1.14 22.26
N PHE A 7 15.36 0.43 21.18
CA PHE A 7 16.37 0.11 20.17
C PHE A 7 16.92 1.39 19.52
N LEU A 8 16.06 2.33 19.13
CA LEU A 8 16.46 3.60 18.53
C LEU A 8 17.33 4.44 19.47
N VAL A 9 16.97 4.49 20.76
CA VAL A 9 17.77 5.18 21.78
C VAL A 9 19.12 4.49 21.96
N ALA A 10 19.14 3.18 22.11
CA ALA A 10 20.37 2.39 22.27
C ALA A 10 21.34 2.54 21.07
N LYS A 11 20.79 2.70 19.86
CA LYS A 11 21.56 2.96 18.64
C LYS A 11 21.91 4.44 18.42
N GLY A 12 21.49 5.34 19.31
CA GLY A 12 21.73 6.79 19.21
C GLY A 12 20.97 7.45 18.06
N ARG A 13 19.91 6.80 17.54
CA ARG A 13 19.05 7.32 16.46
C ARG A 13 17.89 8.16 16.99
N LEU A 14 17.60 8.06 18.28
CA LEU A 14 16.60 8.85 18.99
C LEU A 14 17.18 9.30 20.33
N LYS A 15 17.08 10.58 20.66
CA LYS A 15 17.49 11.09 21.96
C LYS A 15 16.39 10.78 22.99
N GLU A 16 16.79 10.47 24.24
CA GLU A 16 15.84 10.23 25.32
C GLU A 16 14.90 11.43 25.55
N THR A 17 15.44 12.65 25.47
CA THR A 17 14.67 13.89 25.61
C THR A 17 13.57 14.01 24.55
N ASP A 18 13.88 13.59 23.31
CA ASP A 18 12.92 13.62 22.20
C ASP A 18 11.89 12.51 22.34
N LEU A 19 12.28 11.32 22.86
CA LEU A 19 11.34 10.26 23.19
C LEU A 19 10.34 10.68 24.26
N VAL A 20 10.81 11.30 25.35
CA VAL A 20 9.94 11.83 26.41
C VAL A 20 8.97 12.86 25.85
N ARG A 21 9.44 13.77 25.00
CA ARG A 21 8.58 14.74 24.31
C ARG A 21 7.55 14.07 23.40
N GLY A 22 7.95 13.09 22.62
CA GLY A 22 7.06 12.33 21.74
C GLY A 22 5.97 11.58 22.50
N ARG A 23 6.32 10.95 23.64
CA ARG A 23 5.35 10.27 24.52
C ARG A 23 4.31 11.24 25.08
N ARG A 24 4.74 12.40 25.57
CA ARG A 24 3.82 13.41 26.10
C ARG A 24 2.83 13.89 25.03
N LEU A 25 3.31 14.17 23.81
CA LEU A 25 2.44 14.55 22.70
C LEU A 25 1.48 13.43 22.29
N HIS A 26 1.91 12.17 22.37
CA HIS A 26 1.08 11.03 22.10
C HIS A 26 0.01 10.79 23.18
N GLU A 27 0.28 11.12 24.45
CA GLU A 27 -0.70 11.11 25.55
C GLU A 27 -1.78 12.19 25.37
N GLU A 28 -1.40 13.35 24.85
CA GLU A 28 -2.34 14.45 24.54
C GLU A 28 -3.25 14.14 23.32
N ASP A 29 -2.72 13.44 22.33
CA ASP A 29 -3.44 12.98 21.13
C ASP A 29 -3.06 11.52 20.80
N PRO A 30 -3.78 10.54 21.36
CA PRO A 30 -3.49 9.12 21.16
C PRO A 30 -3.91 8.59 19.77
N SER A 31 -4.18 9.47 18.81
CA SER A 31 -4.47 9.08 17.43
C SER A 31 -3.25 8.48 16.75
N GLY A 32 -3.32 7.21 16.40
CA GLY A 32 -2.23 6.50 15.76
C GLY A 32 -1.16 5.98 16.75
N ARG A 33 -0.03 5.57 16.21
CA ARG A 33 1.04 4.94 16.98
C ARG A 33 2.18 5.90 17.29
N LEU A 34 2.82 5.71 18.46
CA LEU A 34 3.96 6.54 18.88
C LEU A 34 5.08 6.56 17.84
N ILE A 35 5.44 5.43 17.24
CA ILE A 35 6.49 5.35 16.21
C ILE A 35 6.15 6.19 14.97
N ALA A 36 4.90 6.20 14.55
CA ALA A 36 4.44 7.04 13.44
C ALA A 36 4.48 8.53 13.79
N LEU A 37 4.15 8.89 15.04
CA LEU A 37 4.26 10.26 15.53
C LEU A 37 5.73 10.73 15.56
N LEU A 38 6.65 9.92 16.06
CA LEU A 38 8.08 10.26 16.11
C LEU A 38 8.66 10.55 14.73
N THR A 39 8.28 9.75 13.72
CA THR A 39 8.70 9.97 12.34
C THR A 39 8.04 11.22 11.74
N ARG A 40 6.75 11.42 11.95
CA ARG A 40 6.01 12.61 11.49
C ARG A 40 6.56 13.92 12.08
N LEU A 41 7.03 13.89 13.31
CA LEU A 41 7.68 15.03 13.97
C LEU A 41 9.15 15.23 13.54
N GLY A 42 9.70 14.35 12.70
CA GLY A 42 11.10 14.40 12.28
C GLY A 42 12.10 14.09 13.39
N LEU A 43 11.67 13.47 14.49
CA LEU A 43 12.53 13.07 15.61
C LEU A 43 13.34 11.81 15.28
N VAL A 44 12.84 11.00 14.36
CA VAL A 44 13.48 9.82 13.77
C VAL A 44 13.28 9.85 12.26
N SER A 45 14.32 9.53 11.49
CA SER A 45 14.18 9.42 10.04
C SER A 45 13.37 8.19 9.67
N GLU A 46 12.68 8.23 8.51
CA GLU A 46 11.93 7.06 7.95
C GLU A 46 12.84 5.82 7.86
N ARG A 47 14.09 6.01 7.44
CA ARG A 47 15.04 4.92 7.31
C ARG A 47 15.44 4.31 8.65
N ASP A 48 15.78 5.15 9.64
CA ASP A 48 16.16 4.66 10.97
C ASP A 48 14.97 3.95 11.63
N MET A 49 13.74 4.42 11.41
CA MET A 49 12.55 3.77 11.90
C MET A 49 12.33 2.41 11.23
N ALA A 50 12.45 2.33 9.90
CA ALA A 50 12.30 1.09 9.16
C ALA A 50 13.37 0.06 9.56
N ASP A 51 14.63 0.48 9.71
CA ASP A 51 15.73 -0.35 10.23
C ASP A 51 15.40 -0.90 11.63
N ALA A 52 14.91 -0.05 12.53
CA ALA A 52 14.56 -0.44 13.89
C ALA A 52 13.37 -1.40 13.95
N VAL A 53 12.35 -1.17 13.14
CA VAL A 53 11.17 -2.05 13.03
C VAL A 53 11.60 -3.41 12.49
N ALA A 54 12.37 -3.46 11.42
CA ALA A 54 12.85 -4.69 10.81
C ALA A 54 13.69 -5.52 11.78
N GLU A 55 14.63 -4.89 12.48
CA GLU A 55 15.50 -5.55 13.45
C GLU A 55 14.73 -6.08 14.66
N VAL A 56 13.88 -5.25 15.28
CA VAL A 56 13.11 -5.63 16.48
C VAL A 56 12.09 -6.71 16.21
N MET A 57 11.47 -6.70 15.02
CA MET A 57 10.46 -7.67 14.60
C MET A 57 11.05 -8.87 13.83
N GLN A 58 12.36 -8.86 13.56
CA GLN A 58 13.06 -9.90 12.81
C GLN A 58 12.45 -10.13 11.42
N LEU A 59 12.10 -9.04 10.75
CA LEU A 59 11.55 -9.04 9.40
C LEU A 59 12.59 -8.54 8.39
N PRO A 60 12.56 -9.02 7.14
CA PRO A 60 13.46 -8.49 6.11
C PRO A 60 13.07 -7.04 5.77
N LEU A 61 14.07 -6.16 5.69
CA LEU A 61 13.92 -4.82 5.14
C LEU A 61 14.26 -4.86 3.65
N LEU A 62 13.33 -4.45 2.81
CA LEU A 62 13.53 -4.39 1.36
C LEU A 62 13.80 -2.95 0.91
N ALA A 63 14.78 -2.79 0.04
CA ALA A 63 15.05 -1.52 -0.62
C ALA A 63 14.30 -1.43 -1.95
N SER A 64 14.06 -0.21 -2.46
CA SER A 64 13.34 0.04 -3.71
C SER A 64 13.86 -0.77 -4.91
N LYS A 65 15.17 -1.02 -4.97
CA LYS A 65 15.82 -1.82 -6.03
C LYS A 65 15.47 -3.30 -6.02
N ASP A 66 15.04 -3.82 -4.87
CA ASP A 66 14.73 -5.23 -4.65
C ASP A 66 13.21 -5.50 -4.83
N LEU A 67 12.44 -4.46 -5.16
CA LEU A 67 11.00 -4.55 -5.33
C LEU A 67 10.64 -5.00 -6.76
N PRO A 68 9.60 -5.83 -6.92
CA PRO A 68 9.17 -6.29 -8.23
C PRO A 68 8.64 -5.14 -9.10
N GLU A 69 8.70 -5.32 -10.42
CA GLU A 69 8.25 -4.31 -11.38
C GLU A 69 6.73 -4.25 -11.52
N ALA A 70 6.03 -5.37 -11.25
CA ALA A 70 4.59 -5.49 -11.40
C ALA A 70 3.93 -6.08 -10.15
N PRO A 71 2.66 -5.73 -9.88
CA PRO A 71 1.89 -6.31 -8.79
C PRO A 71 1.56 -7.79 -9.04
N PRO A 72 1.28 -8.59 -7.98
CA PRO A 72 0.74 -9.93 -8.15
C PRO A 72 -0.63 -9.90 -8.84
N ALA A 73 -0.86 -10.83 -9.78
CA ALA A 73 -2.02 -10.80 -10.67
C ALA A 73 -3.36 -11.12 -9.98
N ASN A 74 -3.31 -11.99 -8.95
CA ASN A 74 -4.52 -12.52 -8.31
C ASN A 74 -4.83 -11.86 -6.96
N VAL A 75 -4.19 -10.72 -6.64
CA VAL A 75 -4.44 -9.96 -5.41
C VAL A 75 -5.05 -8.61 -5.79
N GLN A 76 -6.36 -8.49 -5.63
CA GLN A 76 -7.09 -7.25 -5.92
C GLN A 76 -7.47 -6.55 -4.61
N LEU A 77 -6.85 -5.42 -4.37
CA LEU A 77 -7.07 -4.60 -3.18
C LEU A 77 -7.36 -3.16 -3.59
N SER A 78 -8.17 -2.47 -2.77
CA SER A 78 -8.46 -1.06 -3.01
C SER A 78 -7.19 -0.21 -2.85
N VAL A 79 -6.88 0.63 -3.83
CA VAL A 79 -5.75 1.57 -3.79
C VAL A 79 -5.83 2.50 -2.58
N ARG A 80 -7.05 2.92 -2.23
CA ARG A 80 -7.29 3.74 -1.05
C ARG A 80 -6.90 3.01 0.25
N PHE A 81 -7.21 1.72 0.34
CA PHE A 81 -6.82 0.87 1.47
C PHE A 81 -5.30 0.74 1.56
N LEU A 82 -4.63 0.44 0.43
CA LEU A 82 -3.18 0.30 0.36
C LEU A 82 -2.45 1.57 0.81
N LYS A 83 -2.88 2.73 0.31
CA LYS A 83 -2.33 4.04 0.69
C LYS A 83 -2.58 4.39 2.16
N HIS A 84 -3.79 4.08 2.66
CA HIS A 84 -4.14 4.41 4.04
C HIS A 84 -3.29 3.65 5.06
N HIS A 85 -2.99 2.39 4.77
CA HIS A 85 -2.23 1.52 5.66
C HIS A 85 -0.75 1.40 5.28
N HIS A 86 -0.29 2.09 4.24
CA HIS A 86 1.08 1.96 3.71
C HIS A 86 1.52 0.50 3.58
N VAL A 87 0.70 -0.27 2.87
CA VAL A 87 0.92 -1.69 2.61
C VAL A 87 0.70 -1.99 1.13
N VAL A 88 1.55 -2.83 0.54
CA VAL A 88 1.42 -3.21 -0.86
C VAL A 88 1.80 -4.68 -1.05
N PRO A 89 1.01 -5.46 -1.82
CA PRO A 89 1.38 -6.83 -2.19
C PRO A 89 2.52 -6.81 -3.21
N ILE A 90 3.59 -7.57 -2.92
CA ILE A 90 4.80 -7.65 -3.75
C ILE A 90 5.03 -9.04 -4.33
N GLY A 91 4.19 -10.00 -4.02
CA GLY A 91 4.27 -11.35 -4.56
C GLY A 91 3.18 -12.25 -4.02
N GLU A 92 2.96 -13.36 -4.69
CA GLU A 92 1.98 -14.36 -4.28
C GLU A 92 2.40 -15.78 -4.64
N THR A 93 1.86 -16.73 -3.90
CA THR A 93 1.83 -18.16 -4.20
C THR A 93 0.41 -18.66 -4.05
N GLU A 94 0.14 -19.95 -4.27
CA GLU A 94 -1.20 -20.52 -4.03
C GLU A 94 -1.68 -20.35 -2.58
N SER A 95 -0.78 -20.37 -1.61
CA SER A 95 -1.09 -20.37 -0.18
C SER A 95 -0.69 -19.11 0.57
N GLU A 96 0.04 -18.19 -0.06
CA GLU A 96 0.65 -17.05 0.64
C GLU A 96 0.66 -15.79 -0.23
N VAL A 97 0.46 -14.64 0.42
CA VAL A 97 0.65 -13.30 -0.14
C VAL A 97 1.81 -12.63 0.58
N LYS A 98 2.80 -12.15 -0.18
CA LYS A 98 3.93 -11.38 0.34
C LYS A 98 3.59 -9.90 0.35
N LEU A 99 3.70 -9.27 1.50
CA LEU A 99 3.40 -7.85 1.69
C LEU A 99 4.66 -7.05 2.03
N LEU A 100 4.78 -5.88 1.46
CA LEU A 100 5.65 -4.83 1.91
C LEU A 100 4.82 -3.86 2.75
N ILE A 101 5.24 -3.56 3.97
CA ILE A 101 4.48 -2.74 4.92
C ILE A 101 5.42 -1.81 5.70
N ALA A 102 4.96 -0.60 6.00
CA ALA A 102 5.73 0.34 6.81
C ALA A 102 5.62 0.04 8.32
N ASP A 103 4.48 -0.43 8.78
CA ASP A 103 4.22 -0.76 10.18
C ASP A 103 3.61 -2.17 10.35
N PRO A 104 4.46 -3.20 10.50
CA PRO A 104 4.01 -4.59 10.65
C PRO A 104 3.22 -4.86 11.93
N ALA A 105 3.20 -3.95 12.89
CA ALA A 105 2.42 -4.10 14.11
C ALA A 105 1.00 -3.50 14.01
N ASP A 106 0.65 -2.89 12.88
CA ASP A 106 -0.75 -2.66 12.50
C ASP A 106 -1.34 -3.97 11.98
N HIS A 107 -2.04 -4.70 12.84
CA HIS A 107 -2.61 -6.02 12.50
C HIS A 107 -3.83 -5.92 11.60
N TYR A 108 -4.53 -4.78 11.59
CA TYR A 108 -5.77 -4.62 10.82
C TYR A 108 -5.60 -4.90 9.32
N PRO A 109 -4.65 -4.25 8.60
CA PRO A 109 -4.47 -4.53 7.18
C PRO A 109 -4.03 -5.97 6.91
N LEU A 110 -3.28 -6.59 7.82
CA LEU A 110 -2.81 -7.96 7.67
C LEU A 110 -3.97 -8.97 7.74
N GLU A 111 -4.84 -8.81 8.72
CA GLU A 111 -6.04 -9.65 8.89
C GLU A 111 -7.03 -9.43 7.74
N ALA A 112 -7.24 -8.17 7.33
CA ALA A 112 -8.13 -7.83 6.23
C ALA A 112 -7.65 -8.46 4.91
N ILE A 113 -6.34 -8.41 4.60
CA ILE A 113 -5.77 -9.00 3.39
C ILE A 113 -5.82 -10.54 3.47
N ALA A 114 -5.48 -11.14 4.61
CA ALA A 114 -5.57 -12.58 4.81
C ALA A 114 -7.00 -13.10 4.58
N LEU A 115 -8.00 -12.38 5.13
CA LEU A 115 -9.41 -12.71 4.96
C LEU A 115 -9.87 -12.54 3.49
N ALA A 116 -9.50 -11.43 2.85
CA ALA A 116 -9.91 -11.14 1.47
C ALA A 116 -9.31 -12.13 0.46
N THR A 117 -8.09 -12.62 0.71
CA THR A 117 -7.39 -13.53 -0.20
C THR A 117 -7.56 -15.00 0.16
N GLY A 118 -7.97 -15.33 1.38
CA GLY A 118 -8.00 -16.69 1.92
C GLY A 118 -6.62 -17.32 2.08
N ARG A 119 -5.55 -16.51 2.09
CA ARG A 119 -4.15 -16.95 2.08
C ARG A 119 -3.39 -16.45 3.31
N LYS A 120 -2.30 -17.12 3.64
CA LYS A 120 -1.37 -16.63 4.66
C LYS A 120 -0.66 -15.36 4.17
N VAL A 121 -0.24 -14.54 5.12
CA VAL A 121 0.49 -13.30 4.84
C VAL A 121 1.92 -13.42 5.35
N SER A 122 2.90 -13.14 4.50
CA SER A 122 4.29 -12.93 4.90
C SER A 122 4.70 -11.47 4.72
N LEU A 123 5.53 -10.99 5.64
CA LEU A 123 5.81 -9.58 5.78
C LEU A 123 7.26 -9.26 5.46
N SER A 124 7.43 -8.13 4.79
CA SER A 124 8.70 -7.42 4.66
C SER A 124 8.49 -5.95 5.04
N VAL A 125 9.48 -5.34 5.65
CA VAL A 125 9.43 -3.91 6.01
C VAL A 125 9.90 -3.10 4.81
N GLY A 126 9.24 -1.96 4.57
CA GLY A 126 9.65 -0.97 3.57
C GLY A 126 9.54 0.45 4.11
N LEU A 127 10.23 1.38 3.47
CA LEU A 127 10.05 2.80 3.76
C LEU A 127 8.70 3.26 3.22
N ARG A 128 8.02 4.14 3.95
CA ARG A 128 6.74 4.70 3.51
C ARG A 128 6.81 5.33 2.11
N PRO A 129 7.78 6.19 1.80
CA PRO A 129 7.89 6.75 0.46
C PRO A 129 8.02 5.68 -0.63
N ASP A 130 8.84 4.64 -0.39
CA ASP A 130 9.02 3.55 -1.35
C ASP A 130 7.72 2.77 -1.59
N ILE A 131 6.92 2.56 -0.52
CA ILE A 131 5.61 1.90 -0.60
C ILE A 131 4.62 2.77 -1.39
N ASP A 132 4.56 4.06 -1.10
CA ASP A 132 3.65 4.99 -1.78
C ASP A 132 4.00 5.11 -3.27
N ASP A 133 5.28 5.20 -3.61
CA ASP A 133 5.78 5.19 -4.99
C ASP A 133 5.46 3.87 -5.70
N LEU A 134 5.57 2.74 -4.99
CA LEU A 134 5.23 1.42 -5.53
C LEU A 134 3.72 1.29 -5.80
N ILE A 135 2.88 1.80 -4.89
CA ILE A 135 1.42 1.83 -5.07
C ILE A 135 1.06 2.69 -6.29
N GLU A 136 1.69 3.85 -6.47
CA GLU A 136 1.47 4.69 -7.66
C GLU A 136 1.94 3.99 -8.94
N ARG A 137 3.07 3.32 -8.92
CA ARG A 137 3.58 2.57 -10.06
C ARG A 137 2.70 1.39 -10.44
N TYR A 138 2.14 0.68 -9.45
CA TYR A 138 1.31 -0.49 -9.67
C TYR A 138 -0.14 -0.16 -10.05
N TYR A 139 -0.70 0.88 -9.43
CA TYR A 139 -2.13 1.17 -9.46
C TYR A 139 -2.44 2.63 -9.82
N GLY A 140 -1.43 3.46 -10.11
CA GLY A 140 -1.60 4.88 -10.46
C GLY A 140 -2.41 5.08 -11.75
N GLN A 141 -2.92 6.30 -11.93
CA GLN A 141 -3.78 6.68 -13.04
C GLN A 141 -3.11 6.41 -14.39
N GLY A 142 -3.61 5.40 -15.11
CA GLY A 142 -3.11 4.94 -16.42
C GLY A 142 -3.09 3.41 -16.56
N ARG A 143 -3.15 2.67 -15.45
CA ARG A 143 -3.28 1.20 -15.44
C ARG A 143 -4.63 0.69 -14.90
N SER A 144 -5.66 1.50 -14.98
CA SER A 144 -7.03 1.03 -14.84
C SER A 144 -7.31 -0.02 -15.93
N ALA A 145 -8.21 -0.97 -15.67
CA ALA A 145 -8.58 -2.04 -16.62
C ALA A 145 -8.91 -1.54 -18.05
N MET A 146 -9.20 -0.24 -18.23
CA MET A 146 -9.31 0.42 -19.52
C MET A 146 -7.97 0.54 -20.26
N GLY A 147 -6.83 0.72 -19.59
CA GLY A 147 -5.52 0.77 -20.24
C GLY A 147 -5.14 -0.55 -20.89
N THR A 148 -5.48 -1.67 -20.26
CA THR A 148 -5.22 -3.02 -20.80
C THR A 148 -6.12 -3.33 -22.00
N ILE A 149 -7.33 -2.77 -22.05
CA ILE A 149 -8.25 -2.92 -23.20
C ILE A 149 -7.75 -2.09 -24.38
N VAL A 150 -7.21 -0.90 -24.15
CA VAL A 150 -6.67 -0.04 -25.22
C VAL A 150 -5.36 -0.58 -25.79
N GLU A 151 -4.46 -1.14 -24.99
CA GLU A 151 -3.25 -1.81 -25.50
C GLU A 151 -3.55 -3.08 -26.31
N ASN A 152 -4.56 -3.85 -25.91
CA ASN A 152 -5.01 -5.01 -26.70
C ASN A 152 -5.77 -4.64 -27.99
N LEU A 153 -6.35 -3.43 -28.06
CA LEU A 153 -7.00 -2.92 -29.27
C LEU A 153 -6.01 -2.22 -30.23
N SER A 154 -4.88 -1.73 -29.72
CA SER A 154 -3.85 -1.09 -30.55
C SER A 154 -2.88 -2.09 -31.22
N GLY A 155 -2.98 -3.37 -30.86
CA GLY A 155 -2.15 -4.45 -31.44
C GLY A 155 -2.70 -5.07 -32.72
N ASP A 156 -3.90 -4.68 -33.17
CA ASP A 156 -4.56 -5.22 -34.37
C ASP A 156 -4.99 -4.09 -35.33
N GLU A 157 -4.07 -3.19 -35.67
CA GLU A 157 -4.29 -2.24 -36.75
C GLU A 157 -3.91 -2.83 -38.10
N SER A 158 -4.86 -3.55 -38.70
CA SER A 158 -5.03 -3.54 -40.16
C SER A 158 -6.52 -3.74 -40.51
N GLY A 159 -7.26 -2.66 -40.65
CA GLY A 159 -8.59 -2.73 -41.33
C GLY A 159 -9.65 -1.78 -40.79
N GLY A 160 -9.95 -0.72 -41.53
CA GLY A 160 -11.30 -0.18 -41.70
C GLY A 160 -11.72 0.99 -40.81
N GLU A 161 -11.83 2.15 -41.45
CA GLU A 161 -12.36 3.42 -40.93
C GLU A 161 -13.88 3.46 -40.66
N ASP A 162 -14.60 2.34 -40.62
CA ASP A 162 -16.08 2.31 -40.57
C ASP A 162 -16.68 1.99 -39.18
N ASP A 163 -15.86 1.69 -38.15
CA ASP A 163 -16.38 1.21 -36.85
C ASP A 163 -16.58 2.27 -35.75
N VAL A 164 -16.25 3.54 -36.02
CA VAL A 164 -16.29 4.59 -34.98
C VAL A 164 -17.72 5.07 -34.68
N GLU A 165 -18.65 4.97 -35.68
CA GLU A 165 -20.04 5.37 -35.46
C GLU A 165 -20.86 4.32 -34.69
N HIS A 166 -20.52 3.03 -34.80
CA HIS A 166 -21.22 1.96 -34.10
C HIS A 166 -20.94 1.88 -32.60
N LEU A 167 -19.75 2.33 -32.17
CA LEU A 167 -19.36 2.41 -30.74
C LEU A 167 -20.01 3.58 -30.01
N ARG A 168 -20.44 4.61 -30.73
CA ARG A 168 -21.10 5.77 -30.15
C ARG A 168 -22.57 5.49 -29.78
N ASP A 169 -23.23 4.63 -30.50
CA ASP A 169 -24.61 4.21 -30.21
C ASP A 169 -24.70 3.22 -29.06
N LEU A 170 -23.69 2.36 -28.85
CA LEU A 170 -23.64 1.44 -27.71
C LEU A 170 -23.33 2.13 -26.37
N ALA A 171 -22.70 3.30 -26.40
CA ALA A 171 -22.41 4.07 -25.18
C ALA A 171 -23.62 4.85 -24.64
N SER A 172 -24.69 5.04 -25.46
CA SER A 172 -25.90 5.75 -25.03
C SER A 172 -26.96 4.84 -24.37
N GLU A 173 -26.79 3.52 -24.41
CA GLU A 173 -27.70 2.55 -23.79
C GLU A 173 -27.12 1.85 -22.54
N ALA A 174 -26.23 2.49 -21.80
CA ALA A 174 -25.76 1.94 -20.53
C ALA A 174 -26.85 2.04 -19.45
N PRO A 175 -27.29 0.92 -18.84
CA PRO A 175 -28.39 0.89 -17.86
C PRO A 175 -27.97 1.38 -16.47
N VAL A 176 -27.25 2.51 -16.38
CA VAL A 176 -26.76 3.06 -15.10
C VAL A 176 -27.83 3.89 -14.38
N ILE A 177 -28.94 4.21 -15.03
CA ILE A 177 -29.98 5.12 -14.48
C ILE A 177 -31.08 4.39 -13.68
N ARG A 178 -31.09 3.07 -13.60
CA ARG A 178 -32.18 2.32 -12.92
C ARG A 178 -31.93 1.98 -11.45
N LEU A 179 -30.76 2.28 -10.89
CA LEU A 179 -30.43 1.88 -9.52
C LEU A 179 -30.62 3.00 -8.48
N VAL A 180 -30.97 4.24 -8.89
CA VAL A 180 -31.16 5.39 -7.99
C VAL A 180 -32.59 5.54 -7.51
N ASN A 181 -33.57 4.89 -8.13
CA ASN A 181 -34.99 5.07 -7.81
C ASN A 181 -35.62 3.96 -6.94
N LEU A 182 -34.83 3.11 -6.28
CA LEU A 182 -35.38 2.03 -5.43
C LEU A 182 -35.08 2.19 -3.94
N VAL A 183 -34.78 3.41 -3.46
CA VAL A 183 -34.67 3.72 -2.03
C VAL A 183 -35.49 4.98 -1.76
N MET A 184 -36.77 4.79 -1.64
CA MET A 184 -37.69 5.57 -0.79
C MET A 184 -38.71 4.62 -0.20
#